data_adcd65d9492f317c31f2a67d22b912fe
#
_entry.id   adcd65d9492f317c31f2a67d22b912fe
#
_cell.length_a   1.000
_cell.length_b   1.000
_cell.length_c   1.000
_cell.angle_alpha   90.00
_cell.angle_beta   90.00
_cell.angle_gamma   90.00
#
_symmetry.space_group_name_H-M   'P 1'
#
loop_
_entity.id
_entity.type
_entity.pdbx_description
1 polymer ?
#
loop_
_entity_poly.entity_id
_entity_poly.type
_entity_poly.pdbx_seq_one_letter_code
_entity_poly.pdbx_strand_id
1 'polypeptide(L)'
;MDAAYVAGKDSRMKYFGGCDAGSTYTKCVIIDENGKIAAAVTKRSRINPVLSAKDALDEAVSQVDGLNSAEELTYLIGTGYGRNKVPFADENISENIWNNG
;
A
#
# COMPACT_ATOMS: atom_id res chain seq x y z
N MET A 1 -25.69 -8.60 18.40
CA MET A 1 -25.51 -8.40 18.21
C MET A 1 -25.52 -8.26 17.68
N ASP A 2 -25.29 -8.40 17.76
CA ASP A 2 -25.22 -8.32 17.24
C ASP A 2 -25.01 -7.85 16.56
N ALA A 3 -25.86 -7.88 16.83
CA ALA A 3 -25.39 -6.95 15.87
C ALA A 3 -23.98 -6.63 16.10
N ALA A 4 -23.68 -6.57 17.29
CA ALA A 4 -22.34 -6.34 17.54
C ALA A 4 -21.48 -7.36 16.96
N TYR A 5 -21.97 -8.35 16.88
CA TYR A 5 -21.26 -9.26 16.39
C TYR A 5 -21.09 -9.31 15.06
N VAL A 6 -22.01 -9.25 14.55
CA VAL A 6 -22.00 -9.03 13.17
C VAL A 6 -21.34 -7.75 12.89
N ALA A 7 -21.68 -6.83 13.65
CA ALA A 7 -21.06 -5.55 13.57
C ALA A 7 -19.57 -5.63 13.69
N GLY A 8 -19.08 -6.62 14.40
CA GLY A 8 -17.66 -6.74 14.52
C GLY A 8 -17.00 -6.89 13.19
N LYS A 9 -17.64 -7.59 12.31
CA LYS A 9 -17.10 -7.78 10.99
C LYS A 9 -17.28 -6.54 10.16
N ASP A 10 -18.44 -5.94 10.21
CA ASP A 10 -18.73 -4.77 9.40
C ASP A 10 -18.04 -3.54 9.92
N SER A 11 -17.66 -3.55 11.18
CA SER A 11 -16.99 -2.40 11.75
C SER A 11 -15.49 -2.42 11.55
N ARG A 12 -15.00 -3.44 10.84
CA ARG A 12 -13.59 -3.51 10.57
C ARG A 12 -13.17 -2.32 9.71
N MET A 13 -12.12 -1.65 10.17
CA MET A 13 -11.60 -0.50 9.46
C MET A 13 -11.08 -0.92 8.10
N LYS A 14 -11.35 -0.12 7.09
CA LYS A 14 -10.81 -0.34 5.76
C LYS A 14 -9.48 0.37 5.62
N TYR A 15 -8.56 -0.28 4.94
CA TYR A 15 -7.23 0.28 4.73
C TYR A 15 -6.90 0.31 3.25
N PHE A 16 -6.18 1.35 2.87
CA PHE A 16 -5.79 1.57 1.49
C PHE A 16 -4.29 1.79 1.46
N GLY A 17 -3.64 1.23 0.47
CA GLY A 17 -2.20 1.31 0.39
C GLY A 17 -1.72 2.01 -0.86
N GLY A 18 -0.52 2.56 -0.76
CA GLY A 18 0.18 3.13 -1.89
C GLY A 18 1.64 2.72 -1.83
N CYS A 19 2.19 2.29 -2.95
CA CYS A 19 3.60 1.94 -3.06
C CYS A 19 4.24 2.73 -4.18
N ASP A 20 5.35 3.35 -3.87
CA ASP A 20 6.14 4.09 -4.85
C ASP A 20 7.48 3.36 -5.01
N ALA A 21 7.62 2.68 -6.14
CA ALA A 21 8.82 1.89 -6.41
C ALA A 21 9.84 2.74 -7.14
N GLY A 22 10.58 3.52 -6.39
CA GLY A 22 11.60 4.38 -6.95
C GLY A 22 12.90 3.63 -7.22
N SER A 23 13.81 4.27 -7.93
CA SER A 23 15.09 3.66 -8.27
C SER A 23 16.03 3.59 -7.08
N THR A 24 15.94 4.55 -6.17
CA THR A 24 16.82 4.60 -4.99
C THR A 24 16.10 4.18 -3.73
N TYR A 25 14.88 4.66 -3.56
CA TYR A 25 14.08 4.36 -2.39
C TYR A 25 12.69 3.90 -2.81
N THR A 26 12.17 2.98 -2.03
CA THR A 26 10.81 2.48 -2.21
C THR A 26 10.01 2.88 -0.99
N LYS A 27 8.85 3.46 -1.20
CA LYS A 27 8.01 3.95 -0.12
C LYS A 27 6.65 3.30 -0.18
N CYS A 28 6.13 2.93 0.97
CA CYS A 28 4.77 2.42 1.06
C CYS A 28 4.06 3.13 2.20
N VAL A 29 2.81 3.47 1.97
CA VAL A 29 1.99 4.13 2.98
C VAL A 29 0.66 3.40 3.03
N ILE A 30 0.16 3.22 4.24
CA ILE A 30 -1.18 2.66 4.44
C ILE A 30 -1.99 3.69 5.19
N ILE A 31 -3.16 4.02 4.65
CA ILE A 31 -4.08 4.93 5.31
C ILE A 31 -5.36 4.19 5.65
N ASP A 32 -6.07 4.69 6.64
CA ASP A 32 -7.36 4.12 6.99
C ASP A 32 -8.48 4.83 6.22
N GLU A 33 -9.70 4.40 6.46
CA GLU A 33 -10.83 4.96 5.72
C GLU A 33 -11.11 6.42 6.05
N ASN A 34 -10.51 6.92 7.10
CA ASN A 34 -10.64 8.33 7.48
C ASN A 34 -9.51 9.18 6.92
N GLY A 35 -8.60 8.57 6.17
CA GLY A 35 -7.48 9.29 5.60
C GLY A 35 -6.28 9.43 6.50
N LYS A 36 -6.32 8.79 7.66
CA LYS A 36 -5.18 8.84 8.59
C LYS A 36 -4.11 7.85 8.18
N ILE A 37 -2.87 8.26 8.31
CA ILE A 37 -1.76 7.38 8.01
C ILE A 37 -1.64 6.35 9.11
N ALA A 38 -1.81 5.08 8.75
CA ALA A 38 -1.70 3.98 9.69
C ALA A 38 -0.27 3.43 9.71
N ALA A 39 0.43 3.50 8.60
CA ALA A 39 1.81 3.05 8.51
C ALA A 39 2.49 3.73 7.34
N ALA A 40 3.78 3.95 7.48
CA ALA A 40 4.58 4.53 6.41
C ALA A 40 5.98 3.92 6.51
N VAL A 41 6.47 3.42 5.38
CA VAL A 41 7.76 2.76 5.33
C VAL A 41 8.55 3.30 4.15
N THR A 42 9.82 3.61 4.38
CA THR A 42 10.73 3.96 3.32
C THR A 42 11.93 3.02 3.43
N LYS A 43 12.23 2.33 2.35
CA LYS A 43 13.34 1.41 2.32
C LYS A 43 14.19 1.68 1.09
N ARG A 44 15.46 1.33 1.20
CA ARG A 44 16.34 1.45 0.06
C ARG A 44 15.93 0.42 -0.98
N SER A 45 15.83 0.85 -2.23
CA SER A 45 15.40 -0.05 -3.30
C SER A 45 16.47 -1.10 -3.56
N ARG A 46 16.01 -2.30 -3.86
CA ARG A 46 16.87 -3.38 -4.28
C ARG A 46 16.99 -3.34 -5.80
N ILE A 47 17.76 -4.26 -6.34
CA ILE A 47 17.89 -4.37 -7.78
C ILE A 47 16.54 -4.69 -8.41
N ASN A 48 15.77 -5.57 -7.77
CA ASN A 48 14.45 -5.95 -8.28
C ASN A 48 13.39 -5.04 -7.67
N PRO A 49 12.76 -4.17 -8.47
CA PRO A 49 11.78 -3.24 -7.94
C PRO A 49 10.51 -3.92 -7.40
N VAL A 50 10.16 -5.08 -7.96
CA VAL A 50 9.00 -5.80 -7.47
C VAL A 50 9.24 -6.29 -6.05
N LEU A 51 10.42 -6.84 -5.80
CA LEU A 51 10.76 -7.29 -4.45
C LEU A 51 10.87 -6.13 -3.49
N SER A 52 11.40 -5.00 -3.95
CA SER A 52 11.49 -3.81 -3.12
C SER A 52 10.11 -3.35 -2.66
N ALA A 53 9.17 -3.30 -3.60
CA ALA A 53 7.82 -2.86 -3.27
C ALA A 53 7.15 -3.85 -2.33
N LYS A 54 7.35 -5.15 -2.56
CA LYS A 54 6.72 -6.15 -1.71
C LYS A 54 7.28 -6.10 -0.30
N ASP A 55 8.58 -5.95 -0.15
CA ASP A 55 9.20 -5.86 1.16
C ASP A 55 8.68 -4.65 1.92
N ALA A 56 8.62 -3.50 1.27
CA ALA A 56 8.16 -2.30 1.92
C ALA A 56 6.69 -2.41 2.31
N LEU A 57 5.88 -3.00 1.45
CA LEU A 57 4.47 -3.16 1.73
C LEU A 57 4.25 -4.14 2.88
N ASP A 58 4.95 -5.26 2.87
CA ASP A 58 4.80 -6.24 3.94
C ASP A 58 5.20 -5.63 5.28
N GLU A 59 6.24 -4.81 5.28
CA GLU A 59 6.65 -4.17 6.51
C GLU A 59 5.59 -3.16 6.98
N ALA A 60 5.02 -2.41 6.06
CA ALA A 60 3.96 -1.46 6.40
C ALA A 60 2.75 -2.18 6.97
N VAL A 61 2.37 -3.29 6.34
CA VAL A 61 1.23 -4.08 6.82
C VAL A 61 1.49 -4.58 8.24
N SER A 62 2.72 -4.97 8.53
CA SER A 62 3.04 -5.49 9.85
C SER A 62 2.93 -4.44 10.94
N GLN A 63 2.91 -3.17 10.58
CA GLN A 63 2.78 -2.09 11.55
C GLN A 63 1.33 -1.75 11.86
N VAL A 64 0.38 -2.33 11.14
CA VAL A 64 -1.03 -2.00 11.33
C VAL A 64 -1.72 -3.13 12.06
N ASP A 65 -2.24 -2.82 13.24
CA ASP A 65 -3.02 -3.79 14.00
C ASP A 65 -4.27 -4.12 13.22
N GLY A 66 -4.56 -5.40 13.11
CA GLY A 66 -5.74 -5.84 12.40
C GLY A 66 -5.50 -6.22 10.96
N LEU A 67 -4.32 -5.89 10.42
CA LEU A 67 -3.95 -6.34 9.08
C LEU A 67 -2.98 -7.50 9.21
N ASN A 68 -3.27 -8.59 8.53
CA ASN A 68 -2.41 -9.77 8.53
C ASN A 68 -1.65 -9.91 7.23
N SER A 69 -2.17 -9.38 6.14
CA SER A 69 -1.49 -9.45 4.86
C SER A 69 -1.93 -8.30 3.98
N ALA A 70 -1.14 -8.06 2.94
CA ALA A 70 -1.44 -6.99 2.00
C ALA A 70 -2.73 -7.26 1.24
N GLU A 71 -3.13 -8.51 1.15
CA GLU A 71 -4.36 -8.87 0.44
C GLU A 71 -5.60 -8.35 1.16
N GLU A 72 -5.47 -8.01 2.42
CA GLU A 72 -6.60 -7.46 3.17
C GLU A 72 -6.81 -5.98 2.93
N LEU A 73 -5.91 -5.34 2.20
CA LEU A 73 -6.11 -3.95 1.82
C LEU A 73 -7.30 -3.85 0.88
N THR A 74 -8.11 -2.83 1.09
CA THR A 74 -9.26 -2.63 0.23
C THR A 74 -8.84 -2.25 -1.18
N TYR A 75 -7.78 -1.46 -1.28
CA TYR A 75 -7.26 -1.04 -2.57
C TYR A 75 -5.80 -0.67 -2.42
N LEU A 76 -5.03 -0.94 -3.45
CA LEU A 76 -3.60 -0.64 -3.45
C LEU A 76 -3.23 0.04 -4.76
N ILE A 77 -2.65 1.21 -4.66
CA ILE A 77 -2.18 1.96 -5.82
C ILE A 77 -0.67 1.87 -5.85
N GLY A 78 -0.15 1.57 -7.03
CA GLY A 78 1.29 1.54 -7.23
C GLY A 78 1.71 2.66 -8.14
N THR A 79 2.88 3.19 -7.90
CA THR A 79 3.50 4.13 -8.81
C THR A 79 4.98 3.80 -8.86
N GLY A 80 5.60 4.09 -9.99
CA GLY A 80 6.99 3.76 -10.12
C GLY A 80 7.62 4.55 -11.22
N TYR A 81 8.92 4.49 -11.23
CA TYR A 81 9.71 5.22 -12.18
C TYR A 81 9.78 4.42 -13.49
N GLY A 82 9.29 5.01 -14.56
CA GLY A 82 9.36 4.38 -15.86
C GLY A 82 8.58 3.08 -15.93
N ARG A 83 9.30 1.97 -16.04
CA ARG A 83 8.69 0.65 -16.17
C ARG A 83 8.48 -0.06 -14.86
N ASN A 84 8.83 0.59 -13.76
CA ASN A 84 8.74 -0.05 -12.45
C ASN A 84 7.29 -0.02 -11.97
N LYS A 85 6.53 -0.96 -12.48
CA LYS A 85 5.16 -1.10 -12.04
C LYS A 85 5.11 -2.01 -10.83
N VAL A 86 4.07 -1.83 -10.04
CA VAL A 86 3.82 -2.69 -8.90
C VAL A 86 2.78 -3.71 -9.36
N PRO A 87 3.19 -4.92 -9.69
CA PRO A 87 2.28 -5.89 -10.34
C PRO A 87 1.16 -6.36 -9.43
N PHE A 88 1.32 -6.30 -8.13
CA PHE A 88 0.28 -6.72 -7.21
C PHE A 88 -0.64 -5.56 -6.79
N ALA A 89 -0.41 -4.37 -7.34
CA ALA A 89 -1.28 -3.24 -7.07
C ALA A 89 -2.55 -3.36 -7.91
N ASP A 90 -3.62 -2.82 -7.38
CA ASP A 90 -4.88 -2.79 -8.12
C ASP A 90 -4.78 -1.82 -9.28
N GLU A 91 -3.99 -0.77 -9.13
CA GLU A 91 -3.82 0.23 -10.17
C GLU A 91 -2.43 0.81 -10.09
N ASN A 92 -1.83 1.06 -11.25
CA ASN A 92 -0.54 1.73 -11.31
C ASN A 92 -0.69 3.07 -11.99
N ILE A 93 -0.06 4.09 -11.40
CA ILE A 93 -0.10 5.44 -11.94
C ILE A 93 1.32 5.79 -12.39
N SER A 94 1.43 6.24 -13.63
CA SER A 94 2.71 6.62 -14.19
C SER A 94 3.05 8.04 -13.81
N GLU A 95 4.31 8.28 -13.46
CA GLU A 95 4.76 9.62 -13.18
C GLU A 95 4.64 10.55 -14.37
N ASN A 96 4.70 9.97 -15.55
CA ASN A 96 4.62 10.80 -16.77
C ASN A 96 3.30 11.53 -16.89
N ILE A 97 2.27 10.99 -16.27
CA ILE A 97 0.96 11.61 -16.31
C ILE A 97 1.00 12.97 -15.63
N TRP A 98 1.79 13.08 -14.59
CA TRP A 98 1.86 14.32 -13.82
C TRP A 98 2.60 15.40 -14.54
N ASN A 99 3.56 15.02 -15.37
CA ASN A 99 4.40 15.98 -16.06
C ASN A 99 3.73 16.59 -17.28
N ASN A 100 2.68 15.97 -17.73
CA ASN A 100 1.96 16.45 -18.90
C ASN A 100 0.89 17.47 -18.57
N GLY A 101 0.76 17.76 -17.32
CA GLY A 101 -0.29 18.64 -16.85
C GLY A 101 -0.36 19.96 -17.49
#